data_6152d8fa27ef9577a31c9a6f97c3ba8f
#
_entry.id   6152d8fa27ef9577a31c9a6f97c3ba8f
#
_cell.length_a   1.000
_cell.length_b   1.000
_cell.length_c   1.000
_cell.angle_alpha   90.00
_cell.angle_beta   90.00
_cell.angle_gamma   90.00
#
_symmetry.space_group_name_H-M   'P 1'
#
loop_
_entity.id
_entity.type
_entity.pdbx_description
1 polymer ?
#
loop_
_entity_poly.entity_id
_entity_poly.type
_entity_poly.pdbx_seq_one_letter_code
_entity_poly.pdbx_strand_id
1 'polypeptide(L)' 'MMAEKFTIAEVSALRNELMQRMLDTSETAELLQMFLMGRGYGVSQEAALDAASRMGAAGCSLEVIHKELEGVALVQ' A
#
# COMPACT_ATOMS: atom_id res chain seq x y z
N MET A 1 -11.49 18.90 9.76
CA MET A 1 -11.33 17.46 9.59
C MET A 1 -10.60 17.14 8.30
N MET A 2 -9.63 16.30 8.36
CA MET A 2 -8.85 15.95 7.17
C MET A 2 -9.48 14.79 6.43
N ALA A 3 -9.54 14.93 5.12
CA ALA A 3 -10.00 13.85 4.29
C ALA A 3 -8.86 12.83 4.15
N GLU A 4 -9.17 11.58 4.30
CA GLU A 4 -8.21 10.52 4.08
C GLU A 4 -8.07 10.28 2.59
N LYS A 5 -6.84 10.00 2.16
CA LYS A 5 -6.59 9.70 0.76
C LYS A 5 -7.18 8.36 0.38
N PHE A 6 -7.26 7.45 1.34
CA PHE A 6 -7.75 6.10 1.12
C PHE A 6 -8.78 5.77 2.19
N THR A 7 -9.89 5.18 1.78
CA THR A 7 -10.91 4.76 2.73
C THR A 7 -10.51 3.42 3.34
N ILE A 8 -11.11 3.12 4.49
CA ILE A 8 -10.87 1.84 5.14
C ILE A 8 -11.32 0.69 4.23
N ALA A 9 -12.39 0.88 3.48
CA ALA A 9 -12.87 -0.14 2.57
C ALA A 9 -11.84 -0.44 1.48
N GLU A 10 -11.21 0.61 0.95
CA GLU A 10 -10.18 0.44 -0.08
C GLU A 10 -8.96 -0.27 0.48
N VAL A 11 -8.52 0.14 1.65
CA VAL A 11 -7.34 -0.46 2.28
C VAL A 11 -7.63 -1.91 2.64
N SER A 12 -8.83 -2.18 3.11
CA SER A 12 -9.25 -3.54 3.46
C SER A 12 -9.26 -4.45 2.23
N ALA A 13 -9.73 -3.93 1.10
CA ALA A 13 -9.75 -4.68 -0.15
C ALA A 13 -8.33 -5.00 -0.59
N LEU A 14 -7.43 -4.03 -0.48
CA LEU A 14 -6.03 -4.24 -0.84
C LEU A 14 -5.39 -5.28 0.07
N ARG A 15 -5.67 -5.19 1.36
CA ARG A 15 -5.15 -6.16 2.33
C ARG A 15 -5.61 -7.58 2.00
N ASN A 16 -6.88 -7.73 1.64
CA ASN A 16 -7.41 -9.03 1.26
C ASN A 16 -6.69 -9.59 0.04
N GLU A 17 -6.43 -8.73 -0.95
CA GLU A 17 -5.66 -9.12 -2.14
C GLU A 17 -4.28 -9.64 -1.75
N LEU A 18 -3.59 -8.89 -0.90
CA LEU A 18 -2.24 -9.25 -0.49
C LEU A 18 -2.23 -10.59 0.23
N MET A 19 -3.19 -10.81 1.10
CA MET A 19 -3.23 -12.03 1.89
C MET A 19 -3.67 -13.24 1.08
N GLN A 20 -4.60 -13.05 0.16
CA GLN A 20 -5.09 -14.15 -0.66
C GLN A 20 -4.07 -14.61 -1.67
N ARG A 21 -3.32 -13.68 -2.25
CA ARG A 21 -2.37 -14.01 -3.30
C ARG A 21 -1.01 -14.42 -2.75
N MET A 22 -0.77 -14.19 -1.48
CA MET A 22 0.48 -14.57 -0.82
C MET A 22 1.69 -14.07 -1.58
N LEU A 23 1.66 -12.79 -1.91
CA LEU A 23 2.69 -12.15 -2.71
C LEU A 23 3.98 -11.95 -1.91
N ASP A 24 5.11 -12.05 -2.60
CA ASP A 24 6.38 -11.67 -1.96
C ASP A 24 6.51 -10.15 -1.97
N THR A 25 7.61 -9.65 -1.39
CA THR A 25 7.81 -8.20 -1.27
C THR A 25 7.81 -7.50 -2.61
N SER A 26 8.46 -8.09 -3.59
CA SER A 26 8.56 -7.50 -4.92
C SER A 26 7.19 -7.43 -5.59
N GLU A 27 6.43 -8.50 -5.51
CA GLU A 27 5.09 -8.54 -6.08
C GLU A 27 4.15 -7.60 -5.36
N THR A 28 4.28 -7.52 -4.04
CA THR A 28 3.50 -6.58 -3.24
C THR A 28 3.79 -5.15 -3.67
N ALA A 29 5.06 -4.83 -3.89
CA ALA A 29 5.44 -3.49 -4.35
C ALA A 29 4.80 -3.16 -5.69
N GLU A 30 4.78 -4.11 -6.61
CA GLU A 30 4.15 -3.90 -7.91
C GLU A 30 2.65 -3.63 -7.76
N LEU A 31 2.00 -4.40 -6.92
CA LEU A 31 0.58 -4.20 -6.66
C LEU A 31 0.31 -2.83 -6.07
N LEU A 32 1.16 -2.40 -5.14
CA LEU A 32 1.04 -1.07 -4.54
C LEU A 32 1.20 0.02 -5.59
N GLN A 33 2.17 -0.12 -6.47
CA GLN A 33 2.37 0.86 -7.54
C GLN A 33 1.14 0.96 -8.43
N MET A 34 0.59 -0.18 -8.82
CA MET A 34 -0.60 -0.20 -9.65
C MET A 34 -1.80 0.42 -8.94
N PHE A 35 -1.97 0.09 -7.69
CA PHE A 35 -3.06 0.62 -6.89
C PHE A 35 -2.98 2.14 -6.80
N LEU A 36 -1.80 2.66 -6.50
CA LEU A 36 -1.59 4.09 -6.35
C LEU A 36 -1.67 4.81 -7.69
N MET A 37 -1.13 4.21 -8.74
CA MET A 37 -1.20 4.79 -10.07
C MET A 37 -2.64 4.96 -10.52
N GLY A 38 -3.48 3.99 -10.22
CA GLY A 38 -4.89 4.07 -10.55
C GLY A 38 -5.61 5.21 -9.86
N ARG A 39 -5.02 5.75 -8.79
CA ARG A 39 -5.57 6.87 -8.06
C ARG A 39 -4.85 8.18 -8.35
N GLY A 40 -3.95 8.17 -9.32
CA GLY A 40 -3.24 9.38 -9.71
C GLY A 40 -1.95 9.65 -8.95
N TYR A 41 -1.46 8.69 -8.18
CA TYR A 41 -0.20 8.85 -7.45
C TYR A 41 0.89 8.06 -8.15
N GLY A 42 1.94 8.74 -8.60
CA GLY A 42 3.11 8.06 -9.13
C GLY A 42 4.08 7.76 -8.00
N VAL A 43 4.43 6.49 -7.84
CA VAL A 43 5.31 6.06 -6.76
C VAL A 43 6.49 5.30 -7.36
N SER A 44 7.70 5.62 -6.91
CA SER A 44 8.88 4.94 -7.39
C SER A 44 8.87 3.49 -6.90
N GLN A 45 9.57 2.64 -7.64
CA GLN A 45 9.69 1.24 -7.27
C GLN A 45 10.34 1.10 -5.90
N GLU A 46 11.33 1.94 -5.63
CA GLU A 46 12.06 1.92 -4.36
C GLU A 46 11.14 2.22 -3.18
N ALA A 47 10.33 3.28 -3.33
CA ALA A 47 9.39 3.64 -2.27
C ALA A 47 8.35 2.55 -2.05
N ALA A 48 7.88 1.94 -3.14
CA ALA A 48 6.92 0.87 -3.05
C ALA A 48 7.51 -0.36 -2.38
N LEU A 49 8.78 -0.67 -2.67
CA LEU A 49 9.47 -1.79 -2.03
C LEU A 49 9.64 -1.57 -0.54
N ASP A 50 10.00 -0.36 -0.15
CA ASP A 50 10.14 -0.02 1.27
C ASP A 50 8.81 -0.18 2.00
N ALA A 51 7.74 0.33 1.40
CA ALA A 51 6.42 0.22 2.00
C ALA A 51 6.00 -1.25 2.11
N ALA A 52 6.22 -2.02 1.04
CA ALA A 52 5.87 -3.43 1.04
C ALA A 52 6.63 -4.20 2.11
N SER A 53 7.90 -3.87 2.30
CA SER A 53 8.73 -4.50 3.30
C SER A 53 8.20 -4.22 4.71
N ARG A 54 7.82 -2.99 4.98
CA ARG A 54 7.27 -2.61 6.28
C ARG A 54 5.91 -3.27 6.53
N MET A 55 5.09 -3.37 5.50
CA MET A 55 3.81 -4.05 5.61
C MET A 55 3.99 -5.51 5.96
N GLY A 56 4.93 -6.17 5.30
CA GLY A 56 5.21 -7.57 5.56
C GLY A 56 5.74 -7.80 6.97
N ALA A 57 6.63 -6.92 7.44
CA ALA A 57 7.20 -7.04 8.77
C ALA A 57 6.13 -6.87 9.85
N ALA A 58 5.08 -6.12 9.56
CA ALA A 58 3.98 -5.89 10.50
C ALA A 58 2.84 -6.89 10.35
N GLY A 59 3.01 -7.92 9.52
CA GLY A 59 1.98 -8.94 9.31
C GLY A 59 0.79 -8.45 8.51
N CYS A 60 1.00 -7.43 7.66
CA CYS A 60 -0.05 -6.87 6.81
C CYS A 60 -1.25 -6.37 7.62
N SER A 61 -0.99 -5.71 8.75
CA SER A 61 -2.08 -5.15 9.53
C SER A 61 -2.72 -4.00 8.76
N LEU A 62 -4.03 -3.88 8.90
CA LEU A 62 -4.79 -2.85 8.20
C LEU A 62 -4.26 -1.46 8.51
N GLU A 63 -3.94 -1.21 9.75
CA GLU A 63 -3.45 0.07 10.22
C GLU A 63 -2.12 0.43 9.57
N VAL A 64 -1.20 -0.53 9.50
CA VAL A 64 0.11 -0.30 8.92
C VAL A 64 0.00 -0.08 7.41
N ILE A 65 -0.84 -0.88 6.74
CA ILE A 65 -1.05 -0.70 5.31
C ILE A 65 -1.57 0.70 5.02
N HIS A 66 -2.56 1.13 5.79
CA HIS A 66 -3.14 2.46 5.62
C HIS A 66 -2.08 3.54 5.81
N LYS A 67 -1.29 3.40 6.88
CA LYS A 67 -0.26 4.37 7.19
C LYS A 67 0.80 4.45 6.10
N GLU A 68 1.23 3.30 5.59
CA GLU A 68 2.25 3.27 4.54
C GLU A 68 1.73 3.87 3.24
N LEU A 69 0.50 3.58 2.88
CA LEU A 69 -0.09 4.16 1.68
C LEU A 69 -0.18 5.68 1.78
N GLU A 70 -0.62 6.18 2.93
CA GLU A 70 -0.71 7.61 3.15
C GLU A 70 0.66 8.26 3.07
N GLY A 71 1.67 7.59 3.60
CA GLY A 71 3.03 8.09 3.59
C GLY A 71 3.62 8.18 2.20
N VAL A 72 3.47 7.14 1.38
CA VAL A 72 4.02 7.18 0.03
C VAL A 72 3.26 8.15 -0.87
N ALA A 73 1.95 8.28 -0.65
CA ALA A 73 1.16 9.22 -1.42
C ALA A 73 1.57 10.66 -1.12
N LEU A 74 2.05 10.92 0.08
CA LEU A 74 2.49 12.25 0.46
C LEU A 74 3.83 12.63 -0.16
N VAL A 75 4.63 11.66 -0.50
CA VAL A 75 5.95 11.91 -1.06
C VAL A 75 5.87 12.50 -2.47
N GLN A 76 4.73 12.33 -3.11
CA GLN A 76 4.50 12.91 -4.42
C GLN A 76 4.31 14.41 -4.32
#